data_aeb235ee49a09ab176d01ce601e4a716
#
_entry.id   aeb235ee49a09ab176d01ce601e4a716
#
_cell.length_a   1.000
_cell.length_b   1.000
_cell.length_c   1.000
_cell.angle_alpha   90.00
_cell.angle_beta   90.00
_cell.angle_gamma   90.00
#
_symmetry.space_group_name_H-M   'P 1'
#
loop_
_entity.id
_entity.type
_entity.pdbx_description
1 polymer ?
#
loop_
_entity_poly.entity_id
_entity_poly.type
_entity_poly.pdbx_seq_one_letter_code
_entity_poly.pdbx_strand_id
1 'polypeptide(L)'
;MDKLLIVNADDFGLSKGQNYGVIEAFHSGVVSSTTAMVNSADVHHAARLSQLYPGLQIGLHFVLTHGHSLTAMPSLVNERGELGKWLWERAESALLDLNEIHDELVSQYDKFVAVFGKAPTHIDSHHHVHMLPQIFPLVEAFAQTKSIPLRIGREEVERQDIPLRYGRSTEWFDAGFYGEEISEALFLKVLERTDQRGAQSVEMMCHPAFLDKTILASKYCYPRLAEVDVLTSPGIKNMIAQRGYRLGSFLDL
;
A
#
# COMPACT_ATOMS: atom_id res chain seq x y z
N MET A 1 17.61 11.68 -17.22
CA MET A 1 16.38 12.04 -16.48
C MET A 1 16.51 11.41 -15.10
N ASP A 2 15.99 12.09 -14.07
CA ASP A 2 16.02 11.51 -12.72
C ASP A 2 15.10 10.29 -12.64
N LYS A 3 15.52 9.28 -11.88
CA LYS A 3 14.70 8.09 -11.63
C LYS A 3 13.50 8.45 -10.77
N LEU A 4 12.38 7.78 -10.99
CA LEU A 4 11.17 8.00 -10.18
C LEU A 4 11.23 7.20 -8.88
N LEU A 5 11.07 7.90 -7.74
CA LEU A 5 10.86 7.28 -6.44
C LEU A 5 9.43 7.61 -5.96
N ILE A 6 8.64 6.59 -5.73
CA ILE A 6 7.34 6.67 -5.06
C ILE A 6 7.53 6.13 -3.64
N VAL A 7 7.37 6.97 -2.63
CA VAL A 7 7.35 6.54 -1.23
C VAL A 7 5.88 6.40 -0.84
N ASN A 8 5.37 5.17 -0.87
CA ASN A 8 3.97 4.87 -0.58
C ASN A 8 3.77 4.48 0.88
N ALA A 9 2.98 5.25 1.60
CA ALA A 9 2.60 4.93 2.97
C ALA A 9 1.31 4.09 2.98
N ASP A 10 1.43 2.84 3.39
CA ASP A 10 0.32 1.89 3.48
C ASP A 10 -0.56 2.16 4.72
N ASP A 11 -1.73 1.53 4.78
CA ASP A 11 -2.66 1.49 5.93
C ASP A 11 -3.36 2.83 6.27
N PHE A 12 -3.46 3.81 5.37
CA PHE A 12 -4.21 5.04 5.63
C PHE A 12 -5.69 4.73 5.93
N GLY A 13 -6.23 5.24 7.02
CA GLY A 13 -7.57 4.88 7.51
C GLY A 13 -7.60 3.83 8.61
N LEU A 14 -6.50 3.13 8.86
CA LEU A 14 -6.43 2.09 9.90
C LEU A 14 -6.74 2.65 11.30
N SER A 15 -6.13 3.76 11.65
CA SER A 15 -6.31 4.46 12.92
C SER A 15 -5.94 5.94 12.80
N LYS A 16 -6.27 6.74 13.82
CA LYS A 16 -5.87 8.15 13.85
C LYS A 16 -4.36 8.32 13.92
N GLY A 17 -3.67 7.46 14.69
CA GLY A 17 -2.21 7.46 14.77
C GLY A 17 -1.56 7.19 13.41
N GLN A 18 -2.06 6.18 12.67
CA GLN A 18 -1.64 5.91 11.30
C GLN A 18 -1.89 7.11 10.40
N ASN A 19 -3.09 7.68 10.44
CA ASN A 19 -3.46 8.80 9.60
C ASN A 19 -2.55 10.02 9.83
N TYR A 20 -2.29 10.37 11.08
CA TYR A 20 -1.40 11.49 11.40
C TYR A 20 0.06 11.20 11.01
N GLY A 21 0.55 9.96 11.17
CA GLY A 21 1.89 9.58 10.74
C GLY A 21 2.08 9.70 9.23
N VAL A 22 1.11 9.25 8.44
CA VAL A 22 1.10 9.41 6.98
C VAL A 22 1.13 10.89 6.58
N ILE A 23 0.27 11.71 7.20
CA ILE A 23 0.21 13.14 6.90
C ILE A 23 1.50 13.85 7.28
N GLU A 24 2.10 13.55 8.44
CA GLU A 24 3.38 14.12 8.86
C GLU A 24 4.49 13.76 7.89
N ALA A 25 4.59 12.48 7.53
CA ALA A 25 5.60 11.99 6.60
C ALA A 25 5.42 12.54 5.17
N PHE A 26 4.19 12.90 4.77
CA PHE A 26 3.91 13.62 3.52
C PHE A 26 4.26 15.11 3.62
N HIS A 27 3.75 15.80 4.65
CA HIS A 27 3.87 17.26 4.79
C HIS A 27 5.31 17.71 5.06
N SER A 28 5.96 17.06 6.02
CA SER A 28 7.30 17.43 6.49
C SER A 28 8.41 16.55 5.88
N GLY A 29 8.04 15.42 5.28
CA GLY A 29 8.97 14.37 4.85
C GLY A 29 8.99 14.10 3.35
N VAL A 30 9.16 12.80 3.04
CA VAL A 30 9.39 12.29 1.68
C VAL A 30 8.29 11.34 1.19
N VAL A 31 7.25 11.08 1.97
CA VAL A 31 6.08 10.35 1.47
C VAL A 31 5.44 11.12 0.34
N SER A 32 5.15 10.46 -0.76
CA SER A 32 4.57 11.09 -1.96
C SER A 32 3.23 10.46 -2.37
N SER A 33 2.91 9.30 -1.81
CA SER A 33 1.71 8.54 -2.08
C SER A 33 1.26 7.78 -0.83
N THR A 34 -0.01 7.39 -0.76
CA THR A 34 -0.56 6.53 0.30
C THR A 34 -1.67 5.66 -0.24
N THR A 35 -2.01 4.58 0.47
CA THR A 35 -3.14 3.72 0.14
C THR A 35 -4.09 3.54 1.32
N ALA A 36 -5.40 3.66 1.05
CA ALA A 36 -6.43 3.73 2.08
C ALA A 36 -7.22 2.43 2.26
N MET A 37 -7.33 2.00 3.53
CA MET A 37 -8.14 0.87 3.99
C MET A 37 -9.59 1.33 4.22
N VAL A 38 -10.44 1.16 3.22
CA VAL A 38 -11.81 1.70 3.27
C VAL A 38 -12.76 0.94 4.21
N ASN A 39 -12.42 -0.28 4.60
CA ASN A 39 -13.17 -1.07 5.58
C ASN A 39 -12.78 -0.76 7.04
N SER A 40 -11.82 0.14 7.26
CA SER A 40 -11.33 0.51 8.60
C SER A 40 -12.12 1.64 9.24
N ALA A 41 -12.10 1.69 10.58
CA ALA A 41 -12.93 2.61 11.37
C ALA A 41 -12.60 4.09 11.15
N ASP A 42 -11.32 4.41 10.94
CA ASP A 42 -10.84 5.80 10.82
C ASP A 42 -10.67 6.29 9.38
N VAL A 43 -11.28 5.61 8.38
CA VAL A 43 -11.22 6.03 6.97
C VAL A 43 -11.84 7.41 6.73
N HIS A 44 -12.94 7.75 7.40
CA HIS A 44 -13.53 9.09 7.31
C HIS A 44 -12.66 10.18 7.93
N HIS A 45 -11.86 9.83 8.96
CA HIS A 45 -10.84 10.74 9.49
C HIS A 45 -9.72 10.94 8.48
N ALA A 46 -9.26 9.87 7.82
CA ALA A 46 -8.28 9.94 6.73
C ALA A 46 -8.76 10.85 5.58
N ALA A 47 -10.01 10.69 5.15
CA ALA A 47 -10.59 11.51 4.08
C ALA A 47 -10.65 13.00 4.44
N ARG A 48 -11.03 13.35 5.68
CA ARG A 48 -11.01 14.75 6.14
C ARG A 48 -9.61 15.33 6.17
N LEU A 49 -8.60 14.57 6.63
CA LEU A 49 -7.21 15.02 6.61
C LEU A 49 -6.71 15.24 5.18
N SER A 50 -7.03 14.34 4.26
CA SER A 50 -6.59 14.46 2.86
C SER A 50 -7.10 15.70 2.15
N GLN A 51 -8.27 16.24 2.56
CA GLN A 51 -8.78 17.51 2.04
C GLN A 51 -7.90 18.71 2.39
N LEU A 52 -7.16 18.63 3.50
CA LEU A 52 -6.21 19.66 3.92
C LEU A 52 -4.87 19.53 3.18
N TYR A 53 -4.63 18.40 2.55
CA TYR A 53 -3.39 18.07 1.83
C TYR A 53 -3.68 17.57 0.41
N PRO A 54 -4.20 18.42 -0.49
CA PRO A 54 -4.70 18.00 -1.81
C PRO A 54 -3.61 17.44 -2.73
N GLY A 55 -2.33 17.68 -2.42
CA GLY A 55 -1.19 17.10 -3.14
C GLY A 55 -0.94 15.61 -2.84
N LEU A 56 -1.48 15.09 -1.73
CA LEU A 56 -1.31 13.67 -1.37
C LEU A 56 -2.11 12.79 -2.34
N GLN A 57 -1.40 11.93 -3.06
CA GLN A 57 -2.01 10.96 -3.96
C GLN A 57 -2.45 9.73 -3.17
N ILE A 58 -3.70 9.30 -3.37
CA ILE A 58 -4.31 8.24 -2.56
C ILE A 58 -4.78 7.11 -3.46
N GLY A 59 -4.25 5.91 -3.22
CA GLY A 59 -4.68 4.65 -3.81
C GLY A 59 -5.62 3.85 -2.91
N LEU A 60 -6.14 2.76 -3.44
CA LEU A 60 -6.95 1.79 -2.69
C LEU A 60 -6.04 0.70 -2.10
N HIS A 61 -6.03 0.60 -0.77
CA HIS A 61 -5.43 -0.52 -0.04
C HIS A 61 -6.46 -1.62 0.12
N PHE A 62 -6.49 -2.57 -0.83
CA PHE A 62 -7.47 -3.65 -0.84
C PHE A 62 -7.26 -4.59 0.36
N VAL A 63 -8.31 -4.86 1.13
CA VAL A 63 -8.22 -5.59 2.40
C VAL A 63 -9.02 -6.87 2.38
N LEU A 64 -8.34 -8.00 2.59
CA LEU A 64 -8.96 -9.33 2.77
C LEU A 64 -8.53 -10.02 4.08
N THR A 65 -7.74 -9.35 4.94
CA THR A 65 -7.09 -9.99 6.10
C THR A 65 -7.22 -9.20 7.39
N HIS A 66 -8.04 -8.13 7.39
CA HIS A 66 -8.24 -7.28 8.56
C HIS A 66 -9.64 -6.68 8.59
N GLY A 67 -10.21 -6.57 9.80
CA GLY A 67 -11.52 -5.95 10.00
C GLY A 67 -12.67 -6.77 9.42
N HIS A 68 -13.74 -6.10 9.00
CA HIS A 68 -14.92 -6.73 8.41
C HIS A 68 -14.95 -6.52 6.89
N SER A 69 -15.46 -7.49 6.15
CA SER A 69 -15.77 -7.31 4.73
C SER A 69 -16.92 -6.32 4.54
N LEU A 70 -17.01 -5.70 3.37
CA LEU A 70 -18.13 -4.85 2.97
C LEU A 70 -19.27 -5.66 2.36
N THR A 71 -18.96 -6.84 1.84
CA THR A 71 -19.88 -7.78 1.21
C THR A 71 -20.02 -9.07 2.02
N ALA A 72 -20.98 -9.90 1.66
CA ALA A 72 -21.06 -11.25 2.18
C ALA A 72 -19.92 -12.08 1.59
N MET A 73 -19.04 -12.62 2.45
CA MET A 73 -17.91 -13.47 2.07
C MET A 73 -17.87 -14.75 2.93
N PRO A 74 -18.90 -15.63 2.85
CA PRO A 74 -19.00 -16.79 3.72
C PRO A 74 -17.80 -17.75 3.58
N SER A 75 -17.12 -17.77 2.44
CA SER A 75 -15.91 -18.58 2.25
C SER A 75 -14.68 -18.04 2.99
N LEU A 76 -14.66 -16.75 3.36
CA LEU A 76 -13.45 -16.08 3.85
C LEU A 76 -13.59 -15.43 5.24
N VAL A 77 -14.79 -15.08 5.69
CA VAL A 77 -14.99 -14.50 7.02
C VAL A 77 -15.19 -15.57 8.09
N ASN A 78 -14.89 -15.22 9.34
CA ASN A 78 -15.21 -16.06 10.49
C ASN A 78 -16.69 -15.88 10.90
N GLU A 79 -17.12 -16.58 11.98
CA GLU A 79 -18.50 -16.49 12.51
C GLU A 79 -18.92 -15.07 12.94
N ARG A 80 -17.98 -14.17 13.15
CA ARG A 80 -18.21 -12.74 13.49
C ARG A 80 -18.22 -11.83 12.27
N GLY A 81 -18.04 -12.37 11.05
CA GLY A 81 -17.91 -11.58 9.83
C GLY A 81 -16.54 -10.88 9.68
N GLU A 82 -15.53 -11.34 10.43
CA GLU A 82 -14.19 -10.75 10.40
C GLU A 82 -13.31 -11.46 9.35
N LEU A 83 -12.51 -10.67 8.64
CA LEU A 83 -11.43 -11.12 7.76
C LEU A 83 -10.17 -11.43 8.57
N GLY A 84 -9.32 -12.35 8.09
CA GLY A 84 -8.12 -12.71 8.83
C GLY A 84 -7.06 -13.47 8.02
N LYS A 85 -5.97 -13.81 8.73
CA LYS A 85 -4.80 -14.45 8.11
C LYS A 85 -5.02 -15.90 7.67
N TRP A 86 -6.15 -16.51 7.93
CA TRP A 86 -6.54 -17.82 7.37
C TRP A 86 -6.80 -17.78 5.85
N LEU A 87 -6.77 -16.58 5.25
CA LEU A 87 -6.80 -16.42 3.79
C LEU A 87 -5.72 -17.26 3.09
N TRP A 88 -4.49 -17.31 3.64
CA TRP A 88 -3.39 -18.08 3.04
C TRP A 88 -3.67 -19.58 3.07
N GLU A 89 -4.16 -20.12 4.19
CA GLU A 89 -4.58 -21.52 4.31
C GLU A 89 -5.70 -21.85 3.30
N ARG A 90 -6.66 -20.94 3.13
CA ARG A 90 -7.73 -21.07 2.14
C ARG A 90 -7.18 -21.06 0.71
N ALA A 91 -6.20 -20.20 0.42
CA ALA A 91 -5.54 -20.15 -0.88
C ALA A 91 -4.77 -21.44 -1.19
N GLU A 92 -3.98 -21.95 -0.24
CA GLU A 92 -3.24 -23.21 -0.36
C GLU A 92 -4.16 -24.41 -0.57
N SER A 93 -5.33 -24.38 0.06
CA SER A 93 -6.34 -25.45 -0.05
C SER A 93 -7.28 -25.29 -1.26
N ALA A 94 -7.05 -24.29 -2.12
CA ALA A 94 -7.92 -23.95 -3.25
C ALA A 94 -9.39 -23.68 -2.87
N LEU A 95 -9.62 -23.10 -1.68
CA LEU A 95 -10.95 -22.83 -1.12
C LEU A 95 -11.38 -21.35 -1.24
N LEU A 96 -10.65 -20.54 -2.01
CA LEU A 96 -11.04 -19.14 -2.27
C LEU A 96 -12.19 -19.09 -3.29
N ASP A 97 -13.27 -18.41 -2.95
CA ASP A 97 -14.30 -18.01 -3.92
C ASP A 97 -13.90 -16.69 -4.57
N LEU A 98 -13.49 -16.76 -5.83
CA LEU A 98 -13.02 -15.58 -6.58
C LEU A 98 -14.16 -14.62 -6.92
N ASN A 99 -15.43 -15.06 -6.94
CA ASN A 99 -16.55 -14.14 -7.12
C ASN A 99 -16.78 -13.30 -5.87
N GLU A 100 -16.71 -13.91 -4.67
CA GLU A 100 -16.76 -13.15 -3.42
C GLU A 100 -15.64 -12.11 -3.33
N ILE A 101 -14.40 -12.50 -3.71
CA ILE A 101 -13.25 -11.60 -3.73
C ILE A 101 -13.43 -10.47 -4.73
N HIS A 102 -13.97 -10.75 -5.91
CA HIS A 102 -14.28 -9.74 -6.92
C HIS A 102 -15.34 -8.75 -6.42
N ASP A 103 -16.42 -9.22 -5.85
CA ASP A 103 -17.51 -8.38 -5.35
C ASP A 103 -17.01 -7.49 -4.18
N GLU A 104 -16.15 -8.02 -3.33
CA GLU A 104 -15.51 -7.25 -2.26
C GLU A 104 -14.56 -6.17 -2.83
N LEU A 105 -13.76 -6.49 -3.86
CA LEU A 105 -12.91 -5.51 -4.52
C LEU A 105 -13.72 -4.36 -5.13
N VAL A 106 -14.80 -4.68 -5.83
CA VAL A 106 -15.73 -3.68 -6.40
C VAL A 106 -16.32 -2.82 -5.29
N SER A 107 -16.80 -3.44 -4.21
CA SER A 107 -17.40 -2.73 -3.07
C SER A 107 -16.40 -1.83 -2.34
N GLN A 108 -15.16 -2.28 -2.16
CA GLN A 108 -14.10 -1.44 -1.57
C GLN A 108 -13.74 -0.28 -2.50
N TYR A 109 -13.66 -0.49 -3.81
CA TYR A 109 -13.44 0.58 -4.76
C TYR A 109 -14.57 1.62 -4.74
N ASP A 110 -15.84 1.19 -4.77
CA ASP A 110 -16.99 2.08 -4.76
C ASP A 110 -17.07 2.87 -3.45
N LYS A 111 -16.78 2.22 -2.32
CA LYS A 111 -16.67 2.90 -1.02
C LYS A 111 -15.52 3.90 -1.00
N PHE A 112 -14.37 3.59 -1.62
CA PHE A 112 -13.27 4.55 -1.78
C PHE A 112 -13.76 5.81 -2.50
N VAL A 113 -14.40 5.65 -3.65
CA VAL A 113 -14.94 6.78 -4.43
C VAL A 113 -15.96 7.59 -3.61
N ALA A 114 -16.84 6.91 -2.89
CA ALA A 114 -17.85 7.58 -2.04
C ALA A 114 -17.19 8.38 -0.88
N VAL A 115 -16.12 7.86 -0.28
CA VAL A 115 -15.44 8.47 0.88
C VAL A 115 -14.50 9.61 0.46
N PHE A 116 -13.71 9.42 -0.60
CA PHE A 116 -12.69 10.39 -1.03
C PHE A 116 -13.16 11.32 -2.15
N GLY A 117 -14.33 11.08 -2.75
CA GLY A 117 -14.92 11.90 -3.82
C GLY A 117 -14.18 11.82 -5.16
N LYS A 118 -13.25 10.89 -5.32
CA LYS A 118 -12.43 10.67 -6.52
C LYS A 118 -12.01 9.20 -6.64
N ALA A 119 -11.65 8.77 -7.86
CA ALA A 119 -11.08 7.44 -8.06
C ALA A 119 -9.70 7.32 -7.37
N PRO A 120 -9.31 6.11 -6.91
CA PRO A 120 -7.97 5.87 -6.41
C PRO A 120 -6.91 6.04 -7.51
N THR A 121 -5.75 6.55 -7.16
CA THR A 121 -4.64 6.76 -8.10
C THR A 121 -3.93 5.47 -8.49
N HIS A 122 -4.03 4.44 -7.66
CA HIS A 122 -3.49 3.09 -7.87
C HIS A 122 -4.16 2.10 -6.91
N ILE A 123 -3.85 0.82 -7.07
CA ILE A 123 -4.29 -0.24 -6.15
C ILE A 123 -3.06 -0.96 -5.61
N ASP A 124 -3.10 -1.29 -4.34
CA ASP A 124 -2.27 -2.30 -3.69
C ASP A 124 -3.13 -3.11 -2.71
N SER A 125 -2.56 -3.79 -1.73
CA SER A 125 -3.37 -4.49 -0.73
C SER A 125 -2.66 -4.71 0.58
N HIS A 126 -3.45 -4.78 1.65
CA HIS A 126 -2.98 -5.17 2.97
C HIS A 126 -2.39 -6.58 2.95
N HIS A 127 -1.17 -6.71 3.50
CA HIS A 127 -0.38 -7.95 3.45
C HIS A 127 -0.12 -8.50 2.03
N HIS A 128 -0.17 -7.66 1.01
CA HIS A 128 0.08 -8.04 -0.40
C HIS A 128 -0.80 -9.17 -0.93
N VAL A 129 -2.01 -9.33 -0.40
CA VAL A 129 -2.92 -10.44 -0.76
C VAL A 129 -3.29 -10.45 -2.23
N HIS A 130 -3.24 -9.29 -2.92
CA HIS A 130 -3.47 -9.20 -4.36
C HIS A 130 -2.39 -9.91 -5.19
N MET A 131 -1.20 -10.16 -4.64
CA MET A 131 -0.13 -10.90 -5.32
C MET A 131 -0.22 -12.42 -5.18
N LEU A 132 -1.24 -12.95 -4.50
CA LEU A 132 -1.52 -14.38 -4.52
C LEU A 132 -1.91 -14.85 -5.93
N PRO A 133 -1.40 -15.99 -6.42
CA PRO A 133 -1.61 -16.44 -7.81
C PRO A 133 -3.07 -16.51 -8.25
N GLN A 134 -3.97 -16.87 -7.33
CA GLN A 134 -5.40 -16.96 -7.62
C GLN A 134 -6.07 -15.57 -7.68
N ILE A 135 -5.57 -14.59 -6.92
CA ILE A 135 -6.17 -13.26 -6.76
C ILE A 135 -5.60 -12.27 -7.76
N PHE A 136 -4.30 -12.37 -8.07
CA PHE A 136 -3.61 -11.40 -8.91
C PHE A 136 -4.28 -11.16 -10.27
N PRO A 137 -4.65 -12.19 -11.06
CA PRO A 137 -5.28 -11.97 -12.36
C PRO A 137 -6.60 -11.21 -12.28
N LEU A 138 -7.35 -11.40 -11.20
CA LEU A 138 -8.62 -10.71 -10.94
C LEU A 138 -8.37 -9.23 -10.65
N VAL A 139 -7.44 -8.92 -9.74
CA VAL A 139 -7.13 -7.53 -9.37
C VAL A 139 -6.46 -6.78 -10.52
N GLU A 140 -5.59 -7.44 -11.28
CA GLU A 140 -4.97 -6.88 -12.48
C GLU A 140 -6.01 -6.53 -13.56
N ALA A 141 -6.94 -7.43 -13.85
CA ALA A 141 -8.04 -7.18 -14.80
C ALA A 141 -8.94 -6.02 -14.34
N PHE A 142 -9.23 -5.95 -13.03
CA PHE A 142 -9.99 -4.84 -12.47
C PHE A 142 -9.24 -3.50 -12.62
N ALA A 143 -7.95 -3.45 -12.26
CA ALA A 143 -7.10 -2.27 -12.42
C ALA A 143 -7.03 -1.81 -13.88
N GLN A 144 -6.91 -2.75 -14.82
CA GLN A 144 -6.94 -2.49 -16.27
C GLN A 144 -8.29 -1.86 -16.69
N THR A 145 -9.42 -2.42 -16.25
CA THR A 145 -10.76 -1.90 -16.55
C THR A 145 -10.94 -0.45 -16.07
N LYS A 146 -10.34 -0.12 -14.92
CA LYS A 146 -10.35 1.23 -14.35
C LYS A 146 -9.23 2.13 -14.89
N SER A 147 -8.31 1.60 -15.69
CA SER A 147 -7.12 2.29 -16.22
C SER A 147 -6.22 2.88 -15.14
N ILE A 148 -6.12 2.23 -13.98
CA ILE A 148 -5.30 2.66 -12.84
C ILE A 148 -4.10 1.73 -12.62
N PRO A 149 -2.94 2.25 -12.19
CA PRO A 149 -1.78 1.45 -11.87
C PRO A 149 -2.02 0.47 -10.72
N LEU A 150 -1.22 -0.60 -10.69
CA LEU A 150 -1.22 -1.62 -9.64
C LEU A 150 0.19 -1.75 -9.06
N ARG A 151 0.33 -1.91 -7.73
CA ARG A 151 1.58 -2.38 -7.13
C ARG A 151 1.88 -3.77 -7.64
N ILE A 152 3.08 -4.00 -8.16
CA ILE A 152 3.47 -5.31 -8.68
C ILE A 152 4.87 -5.67 -8.18
N GLY A 153 4.96 -6.69 -7.35
CA GLY A 153 6.22 -7.36 -7.03
C GLY A 153 6.63 -8.27 -8.19
N ARG A 154 7.31 -7.71 -9.21
CA ARG A 154 7.60 -8.42 -10.47
C ARG A 154 8.36 -9.73 -10.27
N GLU A 155 9.36 -9.76 -9.37
CA GLU A 155 10.08 -11.00 -9.04
C GLU A 155 9.15 -12.05 -8.41
N GLU A 156 8.16 -11.63 -7.62
CA GLU A 156 7.19 -12.53 -7.01
C GLU A 156 6.25 -13.11 -8.06
N VAL A 157 5.73 -12.26 -8.93
CA VAL A 157 4.84 -12.64 -10.05
C VAL A 157 5.56 -13.59 -11.00
N GLU A 158 6.84 -13.32 -11.35
CA GLU A 158 7.67 -14.17 -12.19
C GLU A 158 7.97 -15.51 -11.51
N ARG A 159 8.36 -15.51 -10.24
CA ARG A 159 8.65 -16.74 -9.47
C ARG A 159 7.44 -17.67 -9.38
N GLN A 160 6.24 -17.11 -9.33
CA GLN A 160 4.97 -17.84 -9.26
C GLN A 160 4.39 -18.17 -10.65
N ASP A 161 5.11 -17.86 -11.74
CA ASP A 161 4.68 -18.06 -13.13
C ASP A 161 3.29 -17.43 -13.43
N ILE A 162 3.02 -16.26 -12.86
CA ILE A 162 1.77 -15.54 -13.07
C ILE A 162 1.90 -14.68 -14.34
N PRO A 163 1.05 -14.87 -15.36
CA PRO A 163 1.11 -14.07 -16.58
C PRO A 163 0.72 -12.61 -16.30
N LEU A 164 1.64 -11.68 -16.53
CA LEU A 164 1.41 -10.25 -16.42
C LEU A 164 0.77 -9.71 -17.72
N ARG A 165 -0.46 -9.19 -17.65
CA ARG A 165 -1.25 -8.74 -18.81
C ARG A 165 -1.34 -7.22 -18.92
N TYR A 166 -1.53 -6.52 -17.82
CA TYR A 166 -1.67 -5.07 -17.79
C TYR A 166 -0.37 -4.36 -17.45
N GLY A 167 0.33 -4.83 -16.45
CA GLY A 167 1.70 -4.44 -16.10
C GLY A 167 1.95 -2.96 -15.80
N ARG A 168 0.93 -2.10 -15.68
CA ARG A 168 1.09 -0.68 -15.36
C ARG A 168 1.45 -0.51 -13.90
N SER A 169 2.73 -0.42 -13.63
CA SER A 169 3.34 -0.33 -12.30
C SER A 169 4.72 0.34 -12.40
N THR A 170 5.35 0.60 -11.26
CA THR A 170 6.81 0.86 -11.24
C THR A 170 7.58 -0.34 -11.78
N GLU A 171 8.81 -0.10 -12.25
CA GLU A 171 9.71 -1.18 -12.70
C GLU A 171 10.17 -2.06 -11.53
N TRP A 172 10.27 -1.46 -10.34
CA TRP A 172 10.65 -2.14 -9.10
C TRP A 172 9.70 -1.79 -7.95
N PHE A 173 9.36 -2.78 -7.13
CA PHE A 173 8.69 -2.62 -5.84
C PHE A 173 9.61 -3.13 -4.73
N ASP A 174 9.86 -2.32 -3.72
CA ASP A 174 10.71 -2.68 -2.58
C ASP A 174 9.95 -2.55 -1.26
N ALA A 175 9.74 -3.68 -0.60
CA ALA A 175 9.12 -3.78 0.73
C ALA A 175 10.17 -3.78 1.85
N GLY A 176 11.44 -3.52 1.57
CA GLY A 176 12.54 -3.72 2.53
C GLY A 176 12.80 -2.54 3.47
N PHE A 177 12.06 -1.43 3.35
CA PHE A 177 12.02 -0.41 4.40
C PHE A 177 11.00 -0.82 5.46
N TYR A 178 11.31 -1.90 6.17
CA TYR A 178 10.43 -2.58 7.12
C TYR A 178 11.26 -3.38 8.14
N GLY A 179 10.72 -3.63 9.34
CA GLY A 179 11.34 -4.43 10.39
C GLY A 179 11.77 -3.61 11.59
N GLU A 180 12.63 -4.18 12.44
CA GLU A 180 13.00 -3.57 13.73
C GLU A 180 14.10 -2.49 13.59
N GLU A 181 14.90 -2.53 12.53
CA GLU A 181 16.09 -1.68 12.35
C GLU A 181 15.83 -0.51 11.39
N ILE A 182 14.71 0.18 11.55
CA ILE A 182 14.36 1.35 10.73
C ILE A 182 15.41 2.44 10.90
N SER A 183 16.02 2.88 9.80
CA SER A 183 17.08 3.90 9.77
C SER A 183 17.22 4.54 8.39
N GLU A 184 17.89 5.69 8.30
CA GLU A 184 18.27 6.31 7.02
C GLU A 184 19.14 5.36 6.17
N ALA A 185 20.02 4.57 6.81
CA ALA A 185 20.82 3.58 6.12
C ALA A 185 19.95 2.49 5.47
N LEU A 186 18.88 2.05 6.14
CA LEU A 186 17.92 1.09 5.55
C LEU A 186 17.17 1.71 4.37
N PHE A 187 16.75 2.97 4.47
CA PHE A 187 16.14 3.72 3.37
C PHE A 187 17.07 3.76 2.15
N LEU A 188 18.34 4.10 2.36
CA LEU A 188 19.33 4.16 1.28
C LEU A 188 19.61 2.81 0.63
N LYS A 189 19.56 1.70 1.40
CA LYS A 189 19.69 0.35 0.85
C LYS A 189 18.59 0.02 -0.17
N VAL A 190 17.38 0.57 -0.02
CA VAL A 190 16.30 0.41 -1.03
C VAL A 190 16.73 1.04 -2.36
N LEU A 191 17.27 2.28 -2.32
CA LEU A 191 17.76 2.96 -3.51
C LEU A 191 18.95 2.22 -4.14
N GLU A 192 19.85 1.70 -3.32
CA GLU A 192 20.98 0.88 -3.78
C GLU A 192 20.54 -0.40 -4.50
N ARG A 193 19.54 -1.11 -3.96
CA ARG A 193 18.97 -2.28 -4.62
C ARG A 193 18.32 -1.92 -5.96
N THR A 194 17.62 -0.77 -6.00
CA THR A 194 17.03 -0.25 -7.24
C THR A 194 18.09 0.07 -8.29
N ASP A 195 19.19 0.73 -7.87
CA ASP A 195 20.32 1.05 -8.75
C ASP A 195 21.00 -0.20 -9.32
N GLN A 196 21.22 -1.21 -8.48
CA GLN A 196 21.80 -2.50 -8.89
C GLN A 196 20.95 -3.24 -9.92
N ARG A 197 19.62 -3.03 -9.92
CA ARG A 197 18.70 -3.58 -10.93
C ARG A 197 18.60 -2.75 -12.20
N GLY A 198 19.14 -1.54 -12.20
CA GLY A 198 19.01 -0.60 -13.30
C GLY A 198 17.61 -0.02 -13.52
N ALA A 199 16.71 -0.20 -12.54
CA ALA A 199 15.32 0.27 -12.63
C ALA A 199 15.24 1.79 -12.66
N GLN A 200 14.34 2.34 -13.50
CA GLN A 200 14.10 3.77 -13.66
C GLN A 200 12.94 4.27 -12.79
N SER A 201 12.15 3.37 -12.25
CA SER A 201 11.08 3.69 -11.29
C SER A 201 11.02 2.65 -10.17
N VAL A 202 10.86 3.14 -8.94
CA VAL A 202 10.70 2.29 -7.75
C VAL A 202 9.56 2.79 -6.89
N GLU A 203 8.77 1.85 -6.39
CA GLU A 203 7.88 2.07 -5.24
C GLU A 203 8.55 1.51 -3.99
N MET A 204 8.72 2.37 -2.97
CA MET A 204 9.14 2.00 -1.63
C MET A 204 7.93 2.00 -0.70
N MET A 205 7.61 0.86 -0.11
CA MET A 205 6.56 0.72 0.89
C MET A 205 7.03 1.24 2.26
N CYS A 206 6.15 1.94 2.98
CA CYS A 206 6.36 2.31 4.37
C CYS A 206 5.04 2.35 5.17
N HIS A 207 5.12 2.44 6.50
CA HIS A 207 3.95 2.42 7.39
C HIS A 207 4.09 3.46 8.53
N PRO A 208 4.41 4.75 8.25
CA PRO A 208 4.63 5.73 9.30
C PRO A 208 3.36 5.94 10.14
N ALA A 209 3.48 5.83 11.46
CA ALA A 209 2.36 6.06 12.38
C ALA A 209 2.83 6.64 13.71
N PHE A 210 2.00 7.50 14.30
CA PHE A 210 2.08 7.81 15.72
C PHE A 210 1.36 6.73 16.54
N LEU A 211 1.80 6.55 17.78
CA LEU A 211 1.27 5.51 18.64
C LEU A 211 -0.15 5.88 19.13
N ASP A 212 -1.08 4.97 18.91
CA ASP A 212 -2.41 4.97 19.49
C ASP A 212 -2.81 3.55 19.92
N LYS A 213 -4.01 3.38 20.47
CA LYS A 213 -4.47 2.07 20.96
C LYS A 213 -4.43 0.98 19.87
N THR A 214 -4.78 1.32 18.63
CA THR A 214 -4.80 0.38 17.51
C THR A 214 -3.38 -0.01 17.10
N ILE A 215 -2.48 0.97 16.97
CA ILE A 215 -1.07 0.73 16.63
C ILE A 215 -0.37 -0.07 17.72
N LEU A 216 -0.61 0.24 19.00
CA LEU A 216 -0.04 -0.50 20.14
C LEU A 216 -0.51 -1.96 20.21
N ALA A 217 -1.65 -2.31 19.64
CA ALA A 217 -2.13 -3.69 19.54
C ALA A 217 -1.49 -4.46 18.36
N SER A 218 -0.80 -3.78 17.45
CA SER A 218 -0.09 -4.40 16.32
C SER A 218 1.26 -4.97 16.77
N LYS A 219 1.69 -6.08 16.14
CA LYS A 219 3.06 -6.59 16.29
C LYS A 219 4.09 -5.63 15.69
N TYR A 220 3.74 -4.92 14.62
CA TYR A 220 4.54 -3.87 14.00
C TYR A 220 4.07 -2.52 14.53
N CYS A 221 4.61 -2.11 15.67
CA CYS A 221 4.13 -0.96 16.45
C CYS A 221 5.20 0.15 16.51
N TYR A 222 6.25 -0.04 17.31
CA TYR A 222 7.30 0.96 17.50
C TYR A 222 8.09 1.29 16.24
N PRO A 223 8.40 0.35 15.34
CA PRO A 223 9.05 0.68 14.08
C PRO A 223 8.28 1.68 13.23
N ARG A 224 6.94 1.72 13.29
CA ARG A 224 6.13 2.73 12.57
C ARG A 224 6.44 4.16 13.03
N LEU A 225 6.73 4.36 14.31
CA LEU A 225 7.16 5.67 14.83
C LEU A 225 8.57 6.03 14.33
N ALA A 226 9.49 5.06 14.33
CA ALA A 226 10.82 5.26 13.76
C ALA A 226 10.78 5.55 12.25
N GLU A 227 9.80 4.99 11.51
CA GLU A 227 9.57 5.36 10.12
C GLU A 227 9.18 6.83 9.98
N VAL A 228 8.33 7.39 10.87
CA VAL A 228 8.03 8.84 10.85
C VAL A 228 9.32 9.64 11.00
N ASP A 229 10.17 9.32 11.98
CA ASP A 229 11.42 10.03 12.25
C ASP A 229 12.36 10.00 11.03
N VAL A 230 12.54 8.84 10.40
CA VAL A 230 13.40 8.70 9.22
C VAL A 230 12.83 9.42 8.02
N LEU A 231 11.53 9.22 7.73
CA LEU A 231 10.88 9.81 6.55
C LEU A 231 10.78 11.34 6.61
N THR A 232 10.83 11.93 7.80
CA THR A 232 10.83 13.39 8.03
C THR A 232 12.23 13.96 8.31
N SER A 233 13.26 13.13 8.31
CA SER A 233 14.65 13.56 8.55
C SER A 233 15.09 14.63 7.55
N PRO A 234 15.75 15.73 8.01
CA PRO A 234 16.15 16.82 7.13
C PRO A 234 17.13 16.41 6.02
N GLY A 235 17.90 15.34 6.25
CA GLY A 235 18.91 14.85 5.30
C GLY A 235 18.32 14.02 4.16
N ILE A 236 17.18 13.36 4.37
CA ILE A 236 16.69 12.32 3.46
C ILE A 236 16.36 12.87 2.07
N LYS A 237 15.75 14.06 1.96
CA LYS A 237 15.45 14.70 0.67
C LYS A 237 16.71 14.98 -0.15
N ASN A 238 17.76 15.44 0.50
CA ASN A 238 19.05 15.70 -0.16
C ASN A 238 19.69 14.39 -0.63
N MET A 239 19.63 13.34 0.16
CA MET A 239 20.18 12.02 -0.20
C MET A 239 19.45 11.41 -1.40
N ILE A 240 18.11 11.55 -1.48
CA ILE A 240 17.31 11.13 -2.65
C ILE A 240 17.78 11.86 -3.91
N ALA A 241 17.86 13.20 -3.86
CA ALA A 241 18.29 14.01 -5.00
C ALA A 241 19.74 13.73 -5.43
N GLN A 242 20.67 13.57 -4.48
CA GLN A 242 22.08 13.24 -4.76
C GLN A 242 22.25 11.89 -5.47
N ARG A 243 21.32 10.96 -5.29
CA ARG A 243 21.30 9.66 -5.98
C ARG A 243 20.57 9.69 -7.32
N GLY A 244 20.14 10.87 -7.79
CA GLY A 244 19.46 11.07 -9.07
C GLY A 244 18.02 10.55 -9.08
N TYR A 245 17.34 10.61 -7.94
CA TYR A 245 15.91 10.31 -7.84
C TYR A 245 15.08 11.59 -7.66
N ARG A 246 13.91 11.61 -8.27
CA ARG A 246 12.84 12.56 -7.98
C ARG A 246 11.68 11.86 -7.27
N LEU A 247 11.10 12.53 -6.29
CA LEU A 247 9.84 12.07 -5.70
C LEU A 247 8.70 12.26 -6.69
N GLY A 248 7.80 11.30 -6.73
CA GLY A 248 6.59 11.33 -7.54
C GLY A 248 5.55 10.35 -7.06
N SER A 249 4.54 10.09 -7.87
CA SER A 249 3.41 9.23 -7.55
C SER A 249 3.09 8.28 -8.70
N PHE A 250 2.09 7.44 -8.52
CA PHE A 250 1.60 6.56 -9.58
C PHE A 250 0.98 7.30 -10.78
N LEU A 251 0.70 8.60 -10.64
CA LEU A 251 0.28 9.45 -11.76
C LEU A 251 1.42 9.80 -12.72
N ASP A 252 2.66 9.57 -12.31
CA ASP A 252 3.88 9.80 -13.12
C ASP A 252 4.28 8.59 -13.99
N LEU A 253 3.51 7.47 -13.93
CA LEU A 253 3.71 6.22 -14.68
C LEU A 253 3.07 6.22 -16.06
#